data_198c7da789b49a3a5028ded1e3e42257
#
_entry.id   198c7da789b49a3a5028ded1e3e42257
#
_cell.length_a   1.000
_cell.length_b   1.000
_cell.length_c   1.000
_cell.angle_alpha   90.00
_cell.angle_beta   90.00
_cell.angle_gamma   90.00
#
_symmetry.space_group_name_H-M   'P 1'
#
loop_
_entity.id
_entity.type
_entity.pdbx_description
1 polymer ?
#
loop_
_entity_poly.entity_id
_entity_poly.type
_entity_poly.pdbx_seq_one_letter_code
_entity_poly.pdbx_strand_id
1 'polypeptide(L)'
;MTTYDIQKIMQYLPHRYPFLLIDRVKAVVPGEKVIALKNVTINEPFFQGHFPGVPVMPGVLILEAMGQAGGVLAYESLDKQKADNLVFLTGIDKARFRKPVVPGDQLIFELKLLKKRARVVRMSGVAKVDGVKVAEAELMAAYGDKV
;
A
#
# COMPACT_ATOMS: atom_id res chain seq x y z
N MET A 1 -12.06 -7.82 13.61
CA MET A 1 -11.26 -7.11 12.60
C MET A 1 -10.72 -5.83 13.19
N THR A 2 -9.46 -5.56 12.96
CA THR A 2 -8.76 -4.43 13.55
C THR A 2 -8.71 -3.28 12.55
N THR A 3 -8.97 -2.06 13.02
CA THR A 3 -8.87 -0.83 12.23
C THR A 3 -7.73 0.03 12.78
N TYR A 4 -7.02 0.74 11.90
CA TYR A 4 -5.94 1.65 12.31
C TYR A 4 -6.17 3.04 11.76
N ASP A 5 -6.04 4.03 12.64
CA ASP A 5 -5.93 5.42 12.23
C ASP A 5 -4.49 5.73 11.78
N ILE A 6 -4.25 6.97 11.36
CA ILE A 6 -2.94 7.37 10.83
C ILE A 6 -1.84 7.24 11.88
N GLN A 7 -2.12 7.51 13.14
CA GLN A 7 -1.11 7.41 14.20
C GLN A 7 -0.67 5.96 14.37
N LYS A 8 -1.60 5.01 14.31
CA LYS A 8 -1.29 3.60 14.39
C LYS A 8 -0.51 3.13 13.17
N ILE A 9 -0.89 3.58 11.97
CA ILE A 9 -0.17 3.28 10.73
C ILE A 9 1.28 3.73 10.84
N MET A 10 1.53 4.92 11.38
CA MET A 10 2.88 5.46 11.54
C MET A 10 3.75 4.67 12.52
N GLN A 11 3.15 3.85 13.38
CA GLN A 11 3.90 2.94 14.23
C GLN A 11 4.43 1.72 13.47
N TYR A 12 3.76 1.34 12.38
CA TYR A 12 4.14 0.20 11.56
C TYR A 12 5.00 0.60 10.37
N LEU A 13 4.64 1.70 9.69
CA LEU A 13 5.34 2.15 8.49
C LEU A 13 6.34 3.24 8.83
N PRO A 14 7.59 3.14 8.35
CA PRO A 14 8.60 4.20 8.57
C PRO A 14 8.39 5.40 7.65
N HIS A 15 7.58 5.25 6.62
CA HIS A 15 7.30 6.29 5.63
C HIS A 15 6.75 7.55 6.29
N ARG A 16 7.09 8.72 5.76
CA ARG A 16 6.59 10.02 6.22
C ARG A 16 6.28 10.91 5.02
N TYR A 17 5.70 12.07 5.26
CA TYR A 17 5.43 13.05 4.21
C TYR A 17 6.68 13.29 3.36
N PRO A 18 6.57 13.33 2.03
CA PRO A 18 5.36 13.18 1.21
C PRO A 18 5.10 11.74 0.74
N PHE A 19 5.72 10.74 1.33
CA PHE A 19 5.73 9.37 0.82
C PHE A 19 4.91 8.38 1.67
N LEU A 20 4.22 8.84 2.69
CA LEU A 20 3.25 8.02 3.42
C LEU A 20 1.92 8.09 2.66
N LEU A 21 1.53 6.97 2.05
CA LEU A 21 0.44 6.95 1.08
C LEU A 21 -0.79 6.17 1.55
N ILE A 22 -0.88 5.85 2.83
CA ILE A 22 -2.04 5.17 3.43
C ILE A 22 -2.58 6.05 4.54
N ASP A 23 -3.87 6.35 4.49
CA ASP A 23 -4.51 7.24 5.45
C ASP A 23 -5.27 6.50 6.53
N ARG A 24 -5.74 5.28 6.24
CA ARG A 24 -6.47 4.46 7.21
C ARG A 24 -6.39 2.99 6.83
N VAL A 25 -6.33 2.13 7.82
CA VAL A 25 -6.55 0.70 7.64
C VAL A 25 -7.97 0.41 8.12
N LYS A 26 -8.81 -0.05 7.21
CA LYS A 26 -10.21 -0.35 7.49
C LYS A 26 -10.40 -1.71 8.14
N ALA A 27 -9.54 -2.65 7.79
CA ALA A 27 -9.56 -3.99 8.38
C ALA A 27 -8.22 -4.67 8.12
N VAL A 28 -7.75 -5.43 9.08
CA VAL A 28 -6.61 -6.31 8.91
C VAL A 28 -6.90 -7.63 9.61
N VAL A 29 -6.64 -8.72 8.89
CA VAL A 29 -6.71 -10.08 9.44
C VAL A 29 -5.30 -10.66 9.28
N PRO A 30 -4.55 -10.77 10.38
CA PRO A 30 -3.16 -11.28 10.30
C PRO A 30 -3.12 -12.62 9.57
N GLY A 31 -2.13 -12.77 8.69
CA GLY A 31 -1.96 -13.98 7.90
C GLY A 31 -2.90 -14.10 6.70
N GLU A 32 -3.85 -13.19 6.53
CA GLU A 32 -4.84 -13.29 5.47
C GLU A 32 -4.93 -12.06 4.59
N LYS A 33 -5.38 -10.92 5.12
CA LYS A 33 -5.66 -9.75 4.27
C LYS A 33 -5.62 -8.44 5.02
N VAL A 34 -5.55 -7.36 4.24
CA VAL A 34 -5.68 -5.98 4.71
C VAL A 34 -6.56 -5.21 3.74
N ILE A 35 -7.38 -4.33 4.28
CA ILE A 35 -8.14 -3.35 3.51
C ILE A 35 -7.73 -1.97 4.03
N ALA A 36 -7.23 -1.13 3.13
CA ALA A 36 -6.73 0.20 3.49
C ALA A 36 -7.25 1.24 2.51
N LEU A 37 -7.18 2.50 2.91
CA LEU A 37 -7.59 3.58 2.02
C LEU A 37 -6.55 4.69 1.95
N LYS A 38 -6.55 5.37 0.81
CA LYS A 38 -5.83 6.62 0.59
C LYS A 38 -6.79 7.64 0.01
N ASN A 39 -6.79 8.82 0.61
CA ASN A 39 -7.49 9.97 0.04
C ASN A 39 -6.55 10.67 -0.95
N VAL A 40 -6.97 10.78 -2.20
CA VAL A 40 -6.18 11.45 -3.24
C VAL A 40 -6.62 12.90 -3.30
N THR A 41 -5.68 13.82 -3.05
CA THR A 41 -5.98 15.24 -3.01
C THR A 41 -5.03 16.03 -3.90
N ILE A 42 -5.51 17.19 -4.41
CA ILE A 42 -4.65 18.08 -5.22
C ILE A 42 -3.47 18.62 -4.39
N ASN A 43 -3.57 18.54 -3.08
CA ASN A 43 -2.54 19.04 -2.16
C ASN A 43 -1.38 18.05 -1.97
N GLU A 44 -1.10 17.23 -2.97
CA GLU A 44 0.02 16.30 -2.97
C GLU A 44 1.08 16.75 -3.98
N PRO A 45 2.37 16.73 -3.59
CA PRO A 45 3.44 17.32 -4.41
C PRO A 45 3.58 16.76 -5.83
N PHE A 46 3.30 15.46 -6.01
CA PHE A 46 3.51 14.82 -7.31
C PHE A 46 2.57 15.36 -8.42
N PHE A 47 1.44 15.96 -8.06
CA PHE A 47 0.52 16.49 -9.06
C PHE A 47 1.05 17.74 -9.77
N GLN A 48 2.08 18.40 -9.21
CA GLN A 48 2.70 19.54 -9.88
C GLN A 48 3.40 19.14 -11.17
N GLY A 49 3.95 17.94 -11.21
CA GLY A 49 4.68 17.43 -12.36
C GLY A 49 3.97 16.35 -13.16
N HIS A 50 2.86 15.84 -12.68
CA HIS A 50 2.21 14.69 -13.31
C HIS A 50 0.70 14.89 -13.40
N PHE A 51 0.19 15.68 -14.30
CA PHE A 51 0.91 16.52 -15.28
C PHE A 51 0.46 17.97 -15.11
N PRO A 52 1.27 18.96 -15.48
CA PRO A 52 0.85 20.37 -15.34
C PRO A 52 -0.51 20.62 -15.97
N GLY A 53 -1.47 21.09 -15.15
CA GLY A 53 -2.85 21.34 -15.58
C GLY A 53 -3.72 20.11 -15.74
N VAL A 54 -3.18 18.89 -15.66
CA VAL A 54 -3.91 17.63 -15.79
C VAL A 54 -3.43 16.66 -14.69
N PRO A 55 -3.92 16.80 -13.47
CA PRO A 55 -3.42 15.97 -12.35
C PRO A 55 -3.92 14.54 -12.45
N VAL A 56 -2.97 13.61 -12.56
CA VAL A 56 -3.25 12.16 -12.56
C VAL A 56 -2.26 11.51 -11.60
N MET A 57 -2.75 10.67 -10.70
CA MET A 57 -1.87 9.97 -9.77
C MET A 57 -0.98 9.00 -10.54
N PRO A 58 0.36 9.10 -10.41
CA PRO A 58 1.25 8.15 -11.06
C PRO A 58 0.92 6.71 -10.69
N GLY A 59 0.78 5.85 -11.69
CA GLY A 59 0.45 4.44 -11.46
C GLY A 59 1.47 3.75 -10.55
N VAL A 60 2.75 4.10 -10.71
CA VAL A 60 3.80 3.53 -9.85
C VAL A 60 3.60 3.90 -8.38
N LEU A 61 3.00 5.06 -8.08
CA LEU A 61 2.69 5.44 -6.71
C LEU A 61 1.44 4.75 -6.18
N ILE A 62 0.51 4.36 -7.06
CA ILE A 62 -0.60 3.48 -6.65
C ILE A 62 -0.03 2.14 -6.18
N LEU A 63 0.95 1.59 -6.92
CA LEU A 63 1.61 0.35 -6.52
C LEU A 63 2.41 0.52 -5.23
N GLU A 64 3.06 1.67 -5.05
CA GLU A 64 3.77 1.96 -3.79
C GLU A 64 2.80 2.01 -2.61
N ALA A 65 1.65 2.69 -2.77
CA ALA A 65 0.61 2.73 -1.74
C ALA A 65 0.08 1.33 -1.42
N MET A 66 -0.12 0.53 -2.46
CA MET A 66 -0.50 -0.87 -2.32
C MET A 66 0.55 -1.65 -1.50
N GLY A 67 1.83 -1.42 -1.79
CA GLY A 67 2.94 -2.00 -1.05
C GLY A 67 2.95 -1.58 0.41
N GLN A 68 2.59 -0.33 0.70
CA GLN A 68 2.51 0.15 2.09
C GLN A 68 1.36 -0.54 2.84
N ALA A 69 0.21 -0.70 2.21
CA ALA A 69 -0.89 -1.46 2.79
C ALA A 69 -0.45 -2.91 3.06
N GLY A 70 0.25 -3.52 2.09
CA GLY A 70 0.83 -4.85 2.26
C GLY A 70 1.86 -4.90 3.37
N GLY A 71 2.61 -3.82 3.58
CA GLY A 71 3.55 -3.70 4.69
C GLY A 71 2.87 -3.81 6.04
N VAL A 72 1.71 -3.20 6.20
CA VAL A 72 0.93 -3.34 7.43
C VAL A 72 0.53 -4.80 7.64
N LEU A 73 0.04 -5.45 6.60
CA LEU A 73 -0.33 -6.87 6.67
C LEU A 73 0.89 -7.73 7.02
N ALA A 74 2.04 -7.44 6.41
CA ALA A 74 3.27 -8.17 6.67
C ALA A 74 3.70 -8.03 8.13
N TYR A 75 3.71 -6.83 8.67
CA TYR A 75 4.07 -6.60 10.07
C TYR A 75 3.10 -7.29 11.04
N GLU A 76 1.80 -7.24 10.75
CA GLU A 76 0.80 -7.91 11.56
C GLU A 76 0.92 -9.43 11.53
N SER A 77 1.47 -9.96 10.44
CA SER A 77 1.61 -11.40 10.23
C SER A 77 2.96 -11.92 10.73
N LEU A 78 3.83 -11.02 11.21
CA LEU A 78 5.16 -11.36 11.69
C LEU A 78 5.18 -11.84 13.12
N ASP A 79 6.20 -12.64 13.41
CA ASP A 79 6.64 -12.88 14.78
C ASP A 79 7.17 -11.56 15.36
N LYS A 80 6.82 -11.27 16.63
CA LYS A 80 7.18 -10.02 17.31
C LYS A 80 8.68 -9.70 17.30
N GLN A 81 9.53 -10.71 17.20
CA GLN A 81 10.98 -10.53 17.15
C GLN A 81 11.47 -9.89 15.84
N LYS A 82 10.63 -9.86 14.82
CA LYS A 82 10.99 -9.30 13.50
C LYS A 82 10.38 -7.93 13.25
N ALA A 83 9.68 -7.36 14.24
CA ALA A 83 8.95 -6.10 14.08
C ALA A 83 9.85 -4.89 13.80
N ASP A 84 11.13 -4.97 14.14
CA ASP A 84 12.11 -3.89 13.91
C ASP A 84 12.71 -3.92 12.50
N ASN A 85 12.43 -4.95 11.71
CA ASN A 85 12.96 -5.07 10.37
C ASN A 85 12.15 -4.21 9.40
N LEU A 86 12.84 -3.61 8.43
CA LEU A 86 12.18 -2.91 7.33
C LEU A 86 11.62 -3.92 6.34
N VAL A 87 10.50 -3.57 5.73
CA VAL A 87 9.90 -4.36 4.65
C VAL A 87 10.19 -3.64 3.33
N PHE A 88 10.88 -4.32 2.43
CA PHE A 88 11.26 -3.79 1.13
C PHE A 88 10.44 -4.46 0.04
N LEU A 89 9.92 -3.67 -0.87
CA LEU A 89 9.28 -4.18 -2.07
C LEU A 89 10.37 -4.73 -2.99
N THR A 90 10.33 -6.04 -3.28
CA THR A 90 11.37 -6.72 -4.05
C THR A 90 10.91 -7.16 -5.43
N GLY A 91 9.62 -7.18 -5.69
CA GLY A 91 9.12 -7.56 -7.01
C GLY A 91 7.68 -7.15 -7.21
N ILE A 92 7.34 -6.89 -8.47
CA ILE A 92 5.99 -6.56 -8.90
C ILE A 92 5.72 -7.38 -10.14
N ASP A 93 4.64 -8.18 -10.10
CA ASP A 93 4.22 -9.00 -11.23
C ASP A 93 2.77 -8.67 -11.60
N LYS A 94 2.43 -8.86 -12.88
CA LYS A 94 1.05 -8.76 -13.37
C LYS A 94 0.42 -7.41 -13.06
N ALA A 95 1.21 -6.34 -13.07
CA ALA A 95 0.69 -5.00 -12.83
C ALA A 95 -0.16 -4.55 -14.00
N ARG A 96 -1.35 -4.01 -13.70
CA ARG A 96 -2.27 -3.45 -14.69
C ARG A 96 -2.88 -2.17 -14.15
N PHE A 97 -2.92 -1.16 -14.98
CA PHE A 97 -3.57 0.12 -14.68
C PHE A 97 -4.76 0.23 -15.62
N ARG A 98 -5.95 0.30 -15.06
CA ARG A 98 -7.17 0.19 -15.85
C ARG A 98 -7.88 1.52 -16.02
N LYS A 99 -7.76 2.43 -15.06
CA LYS A 99 -8.39 3.74 -15.11
C LYS A 99 -7.50 4.77 -14.40
N PRO A 100 -7.49 6.02 -14.89
CA PRO A 100 -6.76 7.09 -14.19
C PRO A 100 -7.38 7.37 -12.82
N VAL A 101 -6.53 7.74 -11.88
CA VAL A 101 -6.91 8.17 -10.54
C VAL A 101 -6.57 9.64 -10.42
N VAL A 102 -7.52 10.44 -9.97
CA VAL A 102 -7.42 11.90 -9.96
C VAL A 102 -7.73 12.47 -8.58
N PRO A 103 -7.32 13.72 -8.30
CA PRO A 103 -7.68 14.35 -7.02
C PRO A 103 -9.18 14.34 -6.79
N GLY A 104 -9.58 14.01 -5.56
CA GLY A 104 -10.97 13.79 -5.19
C GLY A 104 -11.36 12.32 -5.09
N ASP A 105 -10.57 11.43 -5.69
CA ASP A 105 -10.82 10.00 -5.58
C ASP A 105 -10.36 9.48 -4.21
N GLN A 106 -11.05 8.44 -3.74
CA GLN A 106 -10.61 7.67 -2.59
C GLN A 106 -10.24 6.27 -3.07
N LEU A 107 -8.97 5.93 -2.91
CA LEU A 107 -8.48 4.59 -3.24
C LEU A 107 -8.74 3.63 -2.09
N ILE A 108 -9.33 2.50 -2.41
CA ILE A 108 -9.47 1.38 -1.48
C ILE A 108 -8.57 0.26 -1.97
N PHE A 109 -7.65 -0.15 -1.13
CA PHE A 109 -6.72 -1.25 -1.42
C PHE A 109 -7.16 -2.49 -0.67
N GLU A 110 -7.18 -3.61 -1.37
CA GLU A 110 -7.36 -4.91 -0.74
C GLU A 110 -6.19 -5.80 -1.13
N LEU A 111 -5.43 -6.26 -0.14
CA LEU A 111 -4.33 -7.18 -0.37
C LEU A 111 -4.58 -8.47 0.38
N LYS A 112 -4.28 -9.57 -0.31
CA LYS A 112 -4.39 -10.93 0.24
C LYS A 112 -3.02 -11.57 0.27
N LEU A 113 -2.68 -12.17 1.40
CA LEU A 113 -1.45 -12.91 1.53
C LEU A 113 -1.56 -14.21 0.75
N LEU A 114 -0.69 -14.38 -0.24
CA LEU A 114 -0.63 -15.58 -1.08
C LEU A 114 0.35 -16.60 -0.52
N LYS A 115 1.51 -16.12 -0.06
CA LYS A 115 2.58 -16.99 0.41
C LYS A 115 3.48 -16.24 1.38
N LYS A 116 3.88 -16.94 2.42
CA LYS A 116 4.87 -16.44 3.38
C LYS A 116 5.91 -17.52 3.57
N ARG A 117 7.18 -17.18 3.27
CA ARG A 117 8.27 -18.13 3.42
C ARG A 117 9.51 -17.39 3.93
N ALA A 118 10.00 -17.81 5.10
CA ALA A 118 11.18 -17.19 5.71
C ALA A 118 11.01 -15.67 5.82
N ARG A 119 11.78 -14.90 5.05
CA ARG A 119 11.76 -13.43 5.04
C ARG A 119 10.99 -12.83 3.86
N VAL A 120 10.28 -13.65 3.10
CA VAL A 120 9.62 -13.20 1.87
C VAL A 120 8.12 -13.43 1.99
N VAL A 121 7.34 -12.41 1.59
CA VAL A 121 5.89 -12.51 1.47
C VAL A 121 5.47 -12.18 0.05
N ARG A 122 4.45 -12.87 -0.44
CA ARG A 122 3.83 -12.59 -1.72
C ARG A 122 2.35 -12.29 -1.49
N MET A 123 1.85 -11.24 -2.13
CA MET A 123 0.49 -10.75 -1.95
C MET A 123 -0.13 -10.42 -3.30
N SER A 124 -1.44 -10.65 -3.43
CA SER A 124 -2.21 -10.09 -4.53
C SER A 124 -2.87 -8.80 -4.05
N GLY A 125 -2.86 -7.77 -4.89
CA GLY A 125 -3.42 -6.47 -4.55
C GLY A 125 -4.35 -5.95 -5.62
N VAL A 126 -5.42 -5.31 -5.17
CA VAL A 126 -6.39 -4.62 -6.03
C VAL A 126 -6.63 -3.24 -5.45
N ALA A 127 -6.67 -2.23 -6.30
CA ALA A 127 -7.04 -0.86 -5.94
C ALA A 127 -8.34 -0.50 -6.64
N LYS A 128 -9.27 0.09 -5.91
CA LYS A 128 -10.60 0.47 -6.42
C LYS A 128 -10.93 1.91 -6.06
N VAL A 129 -11.70 2.55 -6.94
CA VAL A 129 -12.36 3.84 -6.69
C VAL A 129 -13.84 3.63 -6.94
N ASP A 130 -14.67 3.97 -5.96
CA ASP A 130 -16.13 3.78 -6.03
C ASP A 130 -16.52 2.36 -6.47
N GLY A 131 -15.81 1.36 -5.96
CA GLY A 131 -16.07 -0.05 -6.26
C GLY A 131 -15.54 -0.54 -7.59
N VAL A 132 -14.94 0.33 -8.41
CA VAL A 132 -14.42 -0.02 -9.72
C VAL A 132 -12.90 -0.20 -9.66
N LYS A 133 -12.42 -1.34 -10.16
CA LYS A 133 -11.00 -1.63 -10.18
C LYS A 133 -10.25 -0.63 -11.06
N VAL A 134 -9.25 0.04 -10.48
CA VAL A 134 -8.40 0.99 -11.22
C VAL A 134 -6.99 0.46 -11.43
N ALA A 135 -6.52 -0.43 -10.56
CA ALA A 135 -5.20 -1.05 -10.69
C ALA A 135 -5.19 -2.40 -9.98
N GLU A 136 -4.25 -3.26 -10.37
CA GLU A 136 -4.00 -4.53 -9.71
C GLU A 136 -2.57 -4.97 -9.93
N ALA A 137 -2.04 -5.79 -9.01
CA ALA A 137 -0.70 -6.35 -9.13
C ALA A 137 -0.51 -7.50 -8.13
N GLU A 138 0.51 -8.31 -8.37
CA GLU A 138 1.07 -9.17 -7.34
C GLU A 138 2.35 -8.51 -6.85
N LEU A 139 2.52 -8.41 -5.54
CA LEU A 139 3.66 -7.78 -4.90
C LEU A 139 4.46 -8.81 -4.13
N MET A 140 5.76 -8.69 -4.20
CA MET A 140 6.68 -9.47 -3.38
C MET A 140 7.45 -8.52 -2.49
N ALA A 141 7.55 -8.84 -1.21
CA ALA A 141 8.27 -8.03 -0.24
C ALA A 141 9.14 -8.92 0.62
N ALA A 142 10.23 -8.36 1.10
CA ALA A 142 11.15 -9.08 1.98
C ALA A 142 11.45 -8.24 3.21
N TYR A 143 11.62 -8.91 4.34
CA TYR A 143 12.10 -8.27 5.56
C TYR A 143 13.62 -8.19 5.51
N GLY A 144 14.15 -7.01 5.81
CA GLY A 144 15.59 -6.82 5.85
C GLY A 144 16.01 -6.04 7.07
N ASP A 145 17.28 -6.19 7.43
CA ASP A 145 17.85 -5.37 8.49
C ASP A 145 17.93 -3.92 8.03
N LYS A 146 17.88 -3.00 8.98
CA LYS A 146 18.12 -1.59 8.67
C LYS A 146 19.51 -1.43 8.08
N VAL A 147 19.57 -0.83 6.93
CA VAL A 147 20.84 -0.56 6.24
C VAL A 147 21.54 0.60 6.92
#